data_258887104a30989ab58c6c53a17d70f1
#
_entry.id   258887104a30989ab58c6c53a17d70f1
#
_cell.length_a   1.000
_cell.length_b   1.000
_cell.length_c   1.000
_cell.angle_alpha   90.00
_cell.angle_beta   90.00
_cell.angle_gamma   90.00
#
_symmetry.space_group_name_H-M   'P 1'
#
loop_
_entity.id
_entity.type
_entity.pdbx_description
1 polymer ?
#
loop_
_entity_poly.entity_id
_entity_poly.type
_entity_poly.pdbx_seq_one_letter_code
_entity_poly.pdbx_strand_id
1 'polypeptide(L)'
;MFDLPTGVFKDNLIDHLRIVSWEASEILLNFSQMLKSPVYKKEIITSKNNEDPVTLADLNVNNLIIQRLNNNFKNVDWDILSEENVKIKTSRLNKITNTKWLWVLDPLDGTKDFIQGTGNYAMHLALNYRQKPYIGVVLIP
;
A
#
# COMPACT_ATOMS: atom_id res chain seq x y z
N MET A 1 -12.81 14.14 -19.51
CA MET A 1 -12.35 14.13 -18.11
C MET A 1 -13.33 13.26 -17.34
N PHE A 2 -12.86 12.25 -16.65
CA PHE A 2 -13.74 11.40 -15.84
C PHE A 2 -13.86 12.05 -14.46
N ASP A 3 -15.10 12.17 -13.98
CA ASP A 3 -15.35 12.70 -12.64
C ASP A 3 -14.95 11.63 -11.60
N LEU A 4 -14.24 12.05 -10.56
CA LEU A 4 -13.95 11.20 -9.39
C LEU A 4 -15.27 10.71 -8.75
N PRO A 5 -15.23 9.69 -7.90
CA PRO A 5 -16.43 9.26 -7.18
C PRO A 5 -17.10 10.43 -6.46
N THR A 6 -18.43 10.37 -6.34
CA THR A 6 -19.20 11.41 -5.64
C THR A 6 -18.63 11.68 -4.25
N GLY A 7 -18.42 12.95 -3.93
CA GLY A 7 -17.85 13.37 -2.65
C GLY A 7 -16.32 13.43 -2.60
N VAL A 8 -15.64 13.07 -3.70
CA VAL A 8 -14.16 13.15 -3.78
C VAL A 8 -13.75 14.34 -4.64
N PHE A 9 -13.05 15.28 -4.04
CA PHE A 9 -12.44 16.42 -4.73
C PHE A 9 -10.97 16.14 -4.98
N LYS A 10 -10.51 16.40 -6.20
CA LYS A 10 -9.16 16.06 -6.66
C LYS A 10 -8.06 16.64 -5.77
N ASP A 11 -8.16 17.92 -5.41
CA ASP A 11 -7.13 18.59 -4.62
C ASP A 11 -7.05 18.00 -3.21
N ASN A 12 -8.21 17.75 -2.57
CA ASN A 12 -8.27 17.09 -1.27
C ASN A 12 -7.68 15.68 -1.33
N LEU A 13 -7.96 14.94 -2.40
CA LEU A 13 -7.41 13.60 -2.58
C LEU A 13 -5.88 13.65 -2.73
N ILE A 14 -5.36 14.56 -3.55
CA ILE A 14 -3.92 14.71 -3.75
C ILE A 14 -3.21 15.11 -2.45
N ASP A 15 -3.76 16.06 -1.70
CA ASP A 15 -3.18 16.47 -0.43
C ASP A 15 -3.19 15.33 0.60
N HIS A 16 -4.28 14.56 0.61
CA HIS A 16 -4.38 13.37 1.46
C HIS A 16 -3.33 12.31 1.08
N LEU A 17 -3.13 12.06 -0.23
CA LEU A 17 -2.11 11.13 -0.72
C LEU A 17 -0.68 11.59 -0.35
N ARG A 18 -0.41 12.88 -0.39
CA ARG A 18 0.88 13.43 0.08
C ARG A 18 1.10 13.14 1.56
N ILE A 19 0.12 13.45 2.41
CA ILE A 19 0.23 13.23 3.86
C ILE A 19 0.45 11.75 4.18
N VAL A 20 -0.36 10.86 3.61
CA VAL A 20 -0.23 9.43 3.88
C VAL A 20 1.07 8.84 3.33
N SER A 21 1.60 9.41 2.24
CA SER A 21 2.92 9.01 1.72
C SER A 21 4.05 9.39 2.69
N TRP A 22 3.98 10.56 3.33
CA TRP A 22 4.92 10.93 4.39
C TRP A 22 4.88 9.95 5.56
N GLU A 23 3.69 9.62 6.06
CA GLU A 23 3.50 8.66 7.14
C GLU A 23 4.03 7.27 6.77
N ALA A 24 3.77 6.81 5.54
CA ALA A 24 4.30 5.55 5.02
C ALA A 24 5.83 5.56 4.92
N SER A 25 6.42 6.68 4.46
CA SER A 25 7.87 6.86 4.41
C SER A 25 8.51 6.72 5.78
N GLU A 26 7.94 7.34 6.81
CA GLU A 26 8.44 7.22 8.18
C GLU A 26 8.41 5.77 8.68
N ILE A 27 7.34 5.03 8.40
CA ILE A 27 7.24 3.60 8.75
C ILE A 27 8.37 2.82 8.06
N LEU A 28 8.51 2.96 6.74
CA LEU A 28 9.51 2.23 5.97
C LEU A 28 10.94 2.55 6.42
N LEU A 29 11.27 3.82 6.63
CA LEU A 29 12.58 4.24 7.09
C LEU A 29 12.89 3.71 8.50
N ASN A 30 11.93 3.75 9.43
CA ASN A 30 12.09 3.23 10.77
C ASN A 30 12.37 1.72 10.76
N PHE A 31 11.61 0.93 10.03
CA PHE A 31 11.86 -0.51 9.92
C PHE A 31 13.17 -0.82 9.17
N SER A 32 13.51 -0.05 8.13
CA SER A 32 14.80 -0.18 7.45
C SER A 32 15.97 0.05 8.40
N GLN A 33 15.86 1.02 9.30
CA GLN A 33 16.87 1.28 10.33
C GLN A 33 16.95 0.13 11.34
N MET A 34 15.82 -0.40 11.79
CA MET A 34 15.75 -1.53 12.72
C MET A 34 16.36 -2.81 12.12
N LEU A 35 16.18 -3.05 10.83
CA LEU A 35 16.73 -4.22 10.13
C LEU A 35 18.27 -4.28 10.10
N LYS A 36 18.95 -3.18 10.38
CA LYS A 36 20.42 -3.15 10.55
C LYS A 36 20.88 -3.91 11.79
N SER A 37 19.99 -4.12 12.77
CA SER A 37 20.25 -4.91 13.97
C SER A 37 19.81 -6.37 13.76
N PRO A 38 20.72 -7.36 13.95
CA PRO A 38 20.35 -8.78 13.82
C PRO A 38 19.28 -9.23 14.81
N VAL A 39 19.15 -8.56 15.95
CA VAL A 39 18.14 -8.87 16.96
C VAL A 39 16.74 -8.58 16.43
N TYR A 40 16.52 -7.38 15.88
CA TYR A 40 15.21 -6.98 15.35
C TYR A 40 14.86 -7.65 14.03
N LYS A 41 15.86 -8.06 13.24
CA LYS A 41 15.62 -8.68 11.93
C LYS A 41 14.71 -9.90 12.02
N LYS A 42 14.88 -10.73 13.05
CA LYS A 42 14.05 -11.93 13.27
C LYS A 42 12.61 -11.60 13.66
N GLU A 43 12.40 -10.48 14.35
CA GLU A 43 11.08 -10.04 14.81
C GLU A 43 10.29 -9.35 13.69
N ILE A 44 10.98 -8.68 12.79
CA ILE A 44 10.38 -7.89 11.71
C ILE A 44 9.92 -8.78 10.55
N ILE A 45 10.67 -9.85 10.24
CA ILE A 45 10.32 -10.78 9.17
C ILE A 45 9.25 -11.75 9.66
N THR A 46 8.04 -11.65 9.10
CA THR A 46 6.87 -12.41 9.56
C THR A 46 6.60 -13.68 8.76
N SER A 47 7.11 -13.78 7.52
CA SER A 47 6.99 -14.96 6.68
C SER A 47 8.30 -15.73 6.63
N LYS A 48 8.21 -17.05 6.80
CA LYS A 48 9.35 -17.98 6.67
C LYS A 48 9.60 -18.41 5.22
N ASN A 49 8.73 -18.03 4.29
CA ASN A 49 8.93 -18.35 2.87
C ASN A 49 9.94 -17.39 2.26
N ASN A 50 11.13 -17.91 1.90
CA ASN A 50 12.19 -17.12 1.30
C ASN A 50 11.87 -16.64 -0.13
N GLU A 51 10.86 -17.22 -0.78
CA GLU A 51 10.47 -16.81 -2.13
C GLU A 51 9.60 -15.57 -2.12
N ASP A 52 8.78 -15.41 -1.07
CA ASP A 52 7.85 -14.29 -0.91
C ASP A 52 7.83 -13.80 0.54
N PRO A 53 8.87 -13.10 0.99
CA PRO A 53 8.95 -12.63 2.37
C PRO A 53 7.97 -11.50 2.62
N VAL A 54 7.40 -11.47 3.83
CA VAL A 54 6.57 -10.39 4.36
C VAL A 54 7.20 -9.86 5.63
N THR A 55 7.24 -8.56 5.79
CA THR A 55 7.74 -7.90 6.99
C THR A 55 6.64 -7.15 7.72
N LEU A 56 6.91 -6.77 8.97
CA LEU A 56 6.02 -5.86 9.71
C LEU A 56 5.89 -4.49 9.02
N ALA A 57 6.88 -4.09 8.22
CA ALA A 57 6.81 -2.86 7.43
C ALA A 57 5.69 -2.94 6.39
N ASP A 58 5.61 -4.05 5.62
CA ASP A 58 4.55 -4.31 4.64
C ASP A 58 3.17 -4.18 5.31
N LEU A 59 3.00 -4.88 6.43
CA LEU A 59 1.72 -4.91 7.14
C LEU A 59 1.35 -3.55 7.75
N ASN A 60 2.31 -2.81 8.29
CA ASN A 60 2.05 -1.49 8.88
C ASN A 60 1.68 -0.45 7.82
N VAL A 61 2.38 -0.43 6.68
CA VAL A 61 2.03 0.46 5.56
C VAL A 61 0.68 0.08 4.98
N ASN A 62 0.41 -1.22 4.78
CA ASN A 62 -0.88 -1.71 4.32
C ASN A 62 -2.03 -1.20 5.21
N ASN A 63 -1.91 -1.37 6.51
CA ASN A 63 -2.93 -0.95 7.47
C ASN A 63 -3.10 0.57 7.50
N LEU A 64 -2.01 1.32 7.46
CA LEU A 64 -2.04 2.79 7.40
C LEU A 64 -2.86 3.27 6.19
N ILE A 65 -2.52 2.83 4.99
CA ILE A 65 -3.16 3.28 3.75
C ILE A 65 -4.66 2.95 3.76
N ILE A 66 -5.01 1.71 4.10
CA ILE A 66 -6.42 1.26 4.14
C ILE A 66 -7.22 2.07 5.17
N GLN A 67 -6.69 2.26 6.37
CA GLN A 67 -7.35 3.03 7.41
C GLN A 67 -7.54 4.50 7.01
N ARG A 68 -6.51 5.12 6.42
CA ARG A 68 -6.58 6.52 5.98
C ARG A 68 -7.60 6.73 4.86
N LEU A 69 -7.63 5.85 3.86
CA LEU A 69 -8.63 5.92 2.79
C LEU A 69 -10.06 5.74 3.34
N ASN A 70 -10.29 4.75 4.20
CA ASN A 70 -11.60 4.48 4.77
C ASN A 70 -12.09 5.59 5.72
N ASN A 71 -11.20 6.18 6.52
CA ASN A 71 -11.58 7.17 7.51
C ASN A 71 -11.81 8.56 6.91
N ASN A 72 -11.03 8.94 5.88
CA ASN A 72 -11.11 10.27 5.29
C ASN A 72 -12.10 10.36 4.13
N PHE A 73 -12.42 9.23 3.51
CA PHE A 73 -13.36 9.16 2.37
C PHE A 73 -14.50 8.18 2.67
N LYS A 74 -15.29 8.53 3.69
CA LYS A 74 -16.45 7.72 4.11
C LYS A 74 -17.50 7.66 3.02
N ASN A 75 -18.09 6.50 2.82
CA ASN A 75 -19.19 6.27 1.87
C ASN A 75 -18.85 6.55 0.40
N VAL A 76 -17.57 6.55 0.04
CA VAL A 76 -17.16 6.66 -1.35
C VAL A 76 -17.25 5.27 -2.01
N ASP A 77 -17.83 5.24 -3.21
CA ASP A 77 -18.01 4.00 -3.99
C ASP A 77 -16.71 3.62 -4.70
N TRP A 78 -15.79 3.02 -3.93
CA TRP A 78 -14.57 2.40 -4.40
C TRP A 78 -14.19 1.19 -3.56
N ASP A 79 -13.40 0.29 -4.14
CA ASP A 79 -12.81 -0.84 -3.42
C ASP A 79 -11.29 -0.68 -3.30
N ILE A 80 -10.70 -1.47 -2.41
CA ILE A 80 -9.25 -1.51 -2.19
C ILE A 80 -8.75 -2.95 -2.34
N LEU A 81 -7.82 -3.13 -3.27
CA LEU A 81 -7.08 -4.37 -3.49
C LEU A 81 -5.64 -4.15 -3.04
N SER A 82 -5.20 -4.88 -2.03
CA SER A 82 -3.82 -4.85 -1.57
C SER A 82 -3.17 -6.21 -1.74
N GLU A 83 -1.88 -6.22 -2.07
CA GLU A 83 -1.07 -7.44 -2.15
C GLU A 83 -1.21 -8.29 -0.87
N GLU A 84 -1.13 -7.66 0.30
CA GLU A 84 -1.23 -8.35 1.58
C GLU A 84 -2.62 -8.93 1.87
N ASN A 85 -3.67 -8.35 1.29
CA ASN A 85 -5.04 -8.82 1.47
C ASN A 85 -5.43 -9.94 0.48
N VAL A 86 -4.80 -9.99 -0.68
CA VAL A 86 -5.07 -11.01 -1.72
C VAL A 86 -4.61 -12.39 -1.26
N LYS A 87 -3.51 -12.46 -0.52
CA LYS A 87 -2.97 -13.72 0.04
C LYS A 87 -3.97 -14.43 0.97
N ILE A 88 -5.02 -13.74 1.41
CA ILE A 88 -5.97 -14.24 2.41
C ILE A 88 -7.30 -14.75 1.81
N LYS A 89 -7.77 -14.27 0.63
CA LYS A 89 -9.10 -14.66 0.08
C LYS A 89 -9.22 -14.57 -1.44
N THR A 90 -8.94 -15.65 -2.14
CA THR A 90 -9.15 -15.80 -3.61
C THR A 90 -10.60 -15.58 -4.08
N SER A 91 -11.61 -15.84 -3.24
CA SER A 91 -13.03 -15.71 -3.61
C SER A 91 -13.52 -14.25 -3.75
N ARG A 92 -12.82 -13.27 -3.18
CA ARG A 92 -13.14 -11.84 -3.30
C ARG A 92 -12.59 -11.17 -4.57
N LEU A 93 -11.55 -11.74 -5.17
CA LEU A 93 -10.84 -11.14 -6.30
C LEU A 93 -11.77 -10.86 -7.50
N ASN A 94 -12.62 -11.80 -7.85
CA ASN A 94 -13.52 -11.65 -9.02
C ASN A 94 -14.56 -10.54 -8.84
N LYS A 95 -14.96 -10.22 -7.61
CA LYS A 95 -15.90 -9.13 -7.30
C LYS A 95 -15.20 -7.78 -7.32
N ILE A 96 -14.01 -7.70 -6.75
CA ILE A 96 -13.22 -6.48 -6.62
C ILE A 96 -12.71 -5.98 -7.98
N THR A 97 -12.30 -6.87 -8.87
CA THR A 97 -11.77 -6.50 -10.19
C THR A 97 -12.82 -5.88 -11.13
N ASN A 98 -14.10 -6.01 -10.82
CA ASN A 98 -15.21 -5.46 -11.61
C ASN A 98 -15.73 -4.12 -11.09
N THR A 99 -15.15 -3.57 -10.00
CA THR A 99 -15.57 -2.27 -9.50
C THR A 99 -15.14 -1.13 -10.41
N LYS A 100 -15.98 -0.08 -10.46
CA LYS A 100 -15.74 1.09 -11.30
C LYS A 100 -14.48 1.84 -10.88
N TRP A 101 -14.30 2.02 -9.55
CA TRP A 101 -13.16 2.66 -8.94
C TRP A 101 -12.45 1.69 -8.00
N LEU A 102 -11.17 1.44 -8.24
CA LEU A 102 -10.38 0.47 -7.49
C LEU A 102 -9.02 1.04 -7.11
N TRP A 103 -8.75 1.08 -5.81
CA TRP A 103 -7.39 1.26 -5.30
C TRP A 103 -6.62 -0.06 -5.40
N VAL A 104 -5.41 0.01 -5.94
CA VAL A 104 -4.44 -1.11 -5.97
C VAL A 104 -3.21 -0.69 -5.19
N LEU A 105 -2.88 -1.44 -4.16
CA LEU A 105 -1.79 -1.15 -3.23
C LEU A 105 -0.77 -2.28 -3.21
N ASP A 106 0.48 -1.94 -3.45
CA ASP A 106 1.66 -2.70 -3.04
C ASP A 106 2.36 -1.90 -1.93
N PRO A 107 2.23 -2.31 -0.66
CA PRO A 107 2.74 -1.52 0.46
C PRO A 107 4.27 -1.48 0.51
N LEU A 108 4.94 -2.48 -0.05
CA LEU A 108 6.40 -2.57 -0.12
C LEU A 108 6.83 -3.48 -1.27
N ASP A 109 7.00 -2.89 -2.46
CA ASP A 109 7.67 -3.54 -3.58
C ASP A 109 9.17 -3.63 -3.32
N GLY A 110 9.75 -4.78 -3.60
CA GLY A 110 11.17 -5.05 -3.32
C GLY A 110 11.43 -5.47 -1.87
N THR A 111 10.55 -6.25 -1.26
CA THR A 111 10.69 -6.71 0.14
C THR A 111 12.01 -7.43 0.41
N LYS A 112 12.53 -8.22 -0.54
CA LYS A 112 13.85 -8.87 -0.42
C LYS A 112 14.98 -7.84 -0.32
N ASP A 113 14.96 -6.84 -1.18
CA ASP A 113 15.91 -5.72 -1.18
C ASP A 113 15.83 -4.92 0.10
N PHE A 114 14.61 -4.68 0.58
CA PHE A 114 14.36 -4.03 1.86
C PHE A 114 15.02 -4.80 3.02
N ILE A 115 14.82 -6.12 3.10
CA ILE A 115 15.42 -6.98 4.12
C ILE A 115 16.95 -7.01 4.02
N GLN A 116 17.50 -6.97 2.80
CA GLN A 116 18.94 -6.97 2.53
C GLN A 116 19.59 -5.59 2.74
N GLY A 117 18.78 -4.52 2.80
CA GLY A 117 19.28 -3.16 2.98
C GLY A 117 19.93 -2.55 1.74
N THR A 118 19.54 -2.99 0.53
CA THR A 118 20.09 -2.44 -0.73
C THR A 118 19.56 -1.05 -1.06
N GLY A 119 18.42 -0.65 -0.47
CA GLY A 119 17.73 0.61 -0.76
C GLY A 119 16.80 0.56 -1.99
N ASN A 120 16.71 -0.56 -2.68
CA ASN A 120 15.87 -0.73 -3.87
C ASN A 120 14.46 -1.20 -3.49
N TYR A 121 13.66 -0.32 -2.91
CA TYR A 121 12.28 -0.61 -2.55
C TYR A 121 11.40 0.63 -2.67
N ALA A 122 10.11 0.42 -2.84
CA ALA A 122 9.12 1.48 -3.00
C ALA A 122 7.74 1.03 -2.52
N MET A 123 6.86 1.97 -2.18
CA MET A 123 5.43 1.73 -2.09
C MET A 123 4.76 2.17 -3.38
N HIS A 124 3.85 1.36 -3.90
CA HIS A 124 3.03 1.70 -5.05
C HIS A 124 1.54 1.75 -4.66
N LEU A 125 0.87 2.85 -5.03
CA LEU A 125 -0.56 3.01 -4.83
C LEU A 125 -1.18 3.61 -6.09
N ALA A 126 -2.20 2.97 -6.65
CA ALA A 126 -2.89 3.47 -7.83
C ALA A 126 -4.41 3.48 -7.64
N LEU A 127 -5.07 4.56 -8.05
CA LEU A 127 -6.51 4.60 -8.24
C LEU A 127 -6.81 4.28 -9.71
N ASN A 128 -7.53 3.19 -9.94
CA ASN A 128 -7.97 2.78 -11.27
C ASN A 128 -9.44 3.14 -11.48
N TYR A 129 -9.74 3.57 -12.70
CA TYR A 129 -11.09 3.72 -13.21
C TYR A 129 -11.34 2.69 -14.32
N ARG A 130 -12.31 1.79 -14.12
CA ARG A 130 -12.61 0.72 -15.09
C ARG A 130 -11.36 0.01 -15.58
N GLN A 131 -10.52 -0.45 -14.67
CA GLN A 131 -9.27 -1.18 -14.91
C GLN A 131 -8.14 -0.37 -15.60
N LYS A 132 -8.28 0.95 -15.70
CA LYS A 132 -7.22 1.82 -16.22
C LYS A 132 -6.68 2.74 -15.12
N PRO A 133 -5.37 2.90 -14.98
CA PRO A 133 -4.80 3.82 -14.00
C PRO A 133 -5.29 5.25 -14.23
N TYR A 134 -5.73 5.91 -13.16
CA TYR A 134 -6.19 7.29 -13.14
C TYR A 134 -5.26 8.20 -12.33
N ILE A 135 -4.87 7.76 -11.15
CA ILE A 135 -3.85 8.40 -10.30
C ILE A 135 -2.86 7.32 -9.88
N GLY A 136 -1.56 7.64 -9.93
CA GLY A 136 -0.51 6.78 -9.41
C GLY A 136 0.36 7.52 -8.40
N VAL A 137 0.75 6.83 -7.36
CA VAL A 137 1.72 7.26 -6.36
C VAL A 137 2.84 6.23 -6.30
N VAL A 138 4.06 6.67 -6.47
CA VAL A 138 5.28 5.89 -6.21
C VAL A 138 6.05 6.62 -5.11
N LEU A 139 6.19 5.98 -3.97
CA LEU A 139 6.95 6.50 -2.85
C LEU A 139 8.29 5.77 -2.77
N ILE A 140 9.36 6.50 -2.92
CA ILE A 140 10.75 6.05 -2.69
C ILE A 140 11.21 6.78 -1.42
N PRO A 141 11.29 6.08 -0.27
CA PRO A 141 11.64 6.70 1.01
C PRO A 141 13.07 7.17 1.08
#